data_7220c438639b0c36c6e6ea6ba3921968
#
_entry.id   7220c438639b0c36c6e6ea6ba3921968
#
_cell.length_a   1.000
_cell.length_b   1.000
_cell.length_c   1.000
_cell.angle_alpha   90.00
_cell.angle_beta   90.00
_cell.angle_gamma   90.00
#
_symmetry.space_group_name_H-M   'P 1'
#
loop_
_entity.id
_entity.type
_entity.pdbx_description
1 polymer ?
#
loop_
_entity_poly.entity_id
_entity_poly.type
_entity_poly.pdbx_seq_one_letter_code
_entity_poly.pdbx_strand_id
1 'polypeptide(L)'
;VYYCGPAGFMQACAQASSHWPAGSVHCEHFKAPEPAPNANTLPPGAFVAQIASTGQCIEVAPDQSLSDALTQAGVPIATSCVSGLCGTCRINYLQGDVDHQDYILSPDEQSHCLTACVSRARSGVLVLDL
;
A
#
# COMPACT_ATOMS: atom_id res chain seq x y z
N VAL A 1 16.83 12.77 24.38
CA VAL A 1 15.40 12.52 24.54
C VAL A 1 15.10 11.04 24.38
N TYR A 2 14.33 10.50 25.30
CA TYR A 2 13.86 9.11 25.28
C TYR A 2 12.34 9.10 25.09
N TYR A 3 11.84 8.23 24.24
CA TYR A 3 10.42 8.01 24.09
C TYR A 3 10.11 6.54 23.80
N CYS A 4 8.98 6.07 24.28
CA CYS A 4 8.42 4.76 23.96
C CYS A 4 6.90 4.83 24.05
N GLY A 5 6.20 3.95 23.33
CA GLY A 5 4.74 3.93 23.30
C GLY A 5 4.17 3.15 22.12
N PRO A 6 2.88 3.32 21.83
CA PRO A 6 2.26 2.72 20.66
C PRO A 6 2.93 3.14 19.35
N ALA A 7 2.82 2.32 18.31
CA ALA A 7 3.51 2.53 17.03
C ALA A 7 3.24 3.92 16.42
N GLY A 8 2.00 4.41 16.46
CA GLY A 8 1.64 5.74 15.98
C GLY A 8 2.34 6.88 16.73
N PHE A 9 2.45 6.75 18.04
CA PHE A 9 3.18 7.69 18.89
C PHE A 9 4.69 7.68 18.56
N MET A 10 5.28 6.51 18.42
CA MET A 10 6.69 6.35 18.07
C MET A 10 7.01 7.00 16.73
N GLN A 11 6.15 6.82 15.74
CA GLN A 11 6.30 7.42 14.43
C GLN A 11 6.19 8.95 14.47
N ALA A 12 5.22 9.48 15.22
CA ALA A 12 5.06 10.92 15.39
C ALA A 12 6.29 11.55 16.06
N CYS A 13 6.83 10.91 17.10
CA CYS A 13 8.04 11.37 17.76
C CYS A 13 9.27 11.34 16.84
N ALA A 14 9.42 10.28 16.05
CA ALA A 14 10.51 10.16 15.10
C ALA A 14 10.48 11.28 14.04
N GLN A 15 9.30 11.60 13.53
CA GLN A 15 9.12 12.69 12.57
C GLN A 15 9.41 14.06 13.20
N ALA A 16 8.89 14.31 14.41
CA ALA A 16 9.08 15.56 15.12
C ALA A 16 10.54 15.82 15.49
N SER A 17 11.32 14.77 15.73
CA SER A 17 12.74 14.86 16.12
C SER A 17 13.73 14.65 14.98
N SER A 18 13.26 14.51 13.76
CA SER A 18 14.11 14.22 12.59
C SER A 18 15.20 15.25 12.31
N HIS A 19 15.03 16.50 12.77
CA HIS A 19 15.98 17.61 12.61
C HIS A 19 16.98 17.73 13.76
N TRP A 20 16.91 16.85 14.75
CA TRP A 20 17.79 16.90 15.91
C TRP A 20 19.11 16.17 15.64
N PRO A 21 20.21 16.55 16.31
CA PRO A 21 21.51 15.91 16.11
C PRO A 21 21.47 14.40 16.37
N ALA A 22 22.25 13.65 15.61
CA ALA A 22 22.39 12.23 15.80
C ALA A 22 22.86 11.90 17.23
N GLY A 23 22.21 10.92 17.85
CA GLY A 23 22.51 10.51 19.23
C GLY A 23 21.76 11.27 20.31
N SER A 24 20.98 12.31 19.97
CA SER A 24 20.16 13.05 20.93
C SER A 24 18.76 12.47 21.16
N VAL A 25 18.36 11.53 20.30
CA VAL A 25 17.04 10.89 20.33
C VAL A 25 17.22 9.40 20.54
N HIS A 26 16.58 8.87 21.55
CA HIS A 26 16.57 7.44 21.87
C HIS A 26 15.14 6.97 22.01
N CYS A 27 14.84 5.82 21.44
CA CYS A 27 13.53 5.19 21.54
C CYS A 27 13.66 3.71 21.90
N GLU A 28 12.69 3.22 22.65
CA GLU A 28 12.54 1.79 22.95
C GLU A 28 11.17 1.34 22.46
N HIS A 29 11.13 0.18 21.85
CA HIS A 29 9.89 -0.43 21.38
C HIS A 29 9.45 -1.50 22.37
N PHE A 30 8.21 -1.42 22.85
CA PHE A 30 7.63 -2.47 23.68
C PHE A 30 7.37 -3.75 22.90
N LYS A 31 7.17 -3.61 21.59
CA LYS A 31 7.00 -4.71 20.65
C LYS A 31 7.93 -4.44 19.48
N ALA A 32 8.61 -5.47 19.02
CA ALA A 32 9.40 -5.34 17.79
C ALA A 32 8.50 -4.81 16.67
N PRO A 33 8.97 -3.82 15.90
CA PRO A 33 8.22 -3.39 14.71
C PRO A 33 7.90 -4.62 13.88
N GLU A 34 6.64 -4.80 13.53
CA GLU A 34 6.28 -5.88 12.62
C GLU A 34 7.03 -5.64 11.31
N PRO A 35 7.83 -6.60 10.84
CA PRO A 35 8.46 -6.45 9.55
C PRO A 35 7.35 -6.23 8.51
N ALA A 36 7.57 -5.29 7.60
CA ALA A 36 6.69 -5.16 6.44
C ALA A 36 6.48 -6.56 5.85
N PRO A 37 5.24 -6.93 5.48
CA PRO A 37 4.98 -8.24 4.92
C PRO A 37 6.00 -8.51 3.81
N ASN A 38 6.82 -9.53 4.02
CA ASN A 38 7.86 -9.85 3.06
C ASN A 38 7.17 -10.51 1.87
N ALA A 39 7.31 -9.93 0.69
CA ALA A 39 6.73 -10.48 -0.54
C ALA A 39 7.12 -11.95 -0.77
N ASN A 40 8.25 -12.38 -0.22
CA ASN A 40 8.73 -13.76 -0.31
C ASN A 40 7.96 -14.76 0.58
N THR A 41 7.15 -14.27 1.54
CA THR A 41 6.35 -15.12 2.45
C THR A 41 4.88 -15.20 2.05
N LEU A 42 4.48 -14.49 1.00
CA LEU A 42 3.10 -14.48 0.52
C LEU A 42 2.79 -15.71 -0.33
N PRO A 43 1.54 -16.20 -0.31
CA PRO A 43 1.10 -17.24 -1.24
C PRO A 43 1.29 -16.82 -2.71
N PRO A 44 1.48 -17.77 -3.64
CA PRO A 44 1.54 -17.44 -5.07
C PRO A 44 0.32 -16.64 -5.52
N GLY A 45 0.55 -15.54 -6.23
CA GLY A 45 -0.50 -14.64 -6.70
C GLY A 45 -0.93 -13.56 -5.71
N ALA A 46 -0.54 -13.63 -4.44
CA ALA A 46 -0.73 -12.56 -3.46
C ALA A 46 0.32 -11.47 -3.63
N PHE A 47 -0.04 -10.25 -3.21
CA PHE A 47 0.89 -9.12 -3.20
C PHE A 47 0.54 -8.15 -2.07
N VAL A 48 1.39 -7.16 -1.84
CA VAL A 48 1.17 -6.12 -0.84
C VAL A 48 0.89 -4.80 -1.55
N ALA A 49 -0.19 -4.15 -1.16
CA ALA A 49 -0.49 -2.77 -1.54
C ALA A 49 -0.07 -1.83 -0.40
N GLN A 50 0.74 -0.84 -0.69
CA GLN A 50 1.17 0.16 0.27
C GLN A 50 0.54 1.51 -0.06
N ILE A 51 -0.08 2.14 0.94
CA ILE A 51 -0.63 3.49 0.81
C ILE A 51 0.49 4.51 1.02
N ALA A 52 0.78 5.32 0.01
CA ALA A 52 1.91 6.26 0.06
C ALA A 52 1.77 7.31 1.16
N SER A 53 0.55 7.82 1.38
CA SER A 53 0.31 8.89 2.36
C SER A 53 0.43 8.44 3.82
N THR A 54 0.12 7.19 4.12
CA THR A 54 0.11 6.65 5.49
C THR A 54 1.20 5.61 5.75
N GLY A 55 1.76 5.02 4.69
CA GLY A 55 2.67 3.89 4.78
C GLY A 55 1.98 2.56 5.13
N GLN A 56 0.65 2.54 5.19
CA GLN A 56 -0.12 1.34 5.51
C GLN A 56 0.11 0.26 4.45
N CYS A 57 0.45 -0.95 4.88
CA CYS A 57 0.60 -2.12 4.03
C CYS A 57 -0.62 -3.01 4.14
N ILE A 58 -1.17 -3.40 3.00
CA ILE A 58 -2.39 -4.20 2.91
C ILE A 58 -2.07 -5.43 2.07
N GLU A 59 -2.23 -6.61 2.65
CA GLU A 59 -2.06 -7.86 1.94
C GLU A 59 -3.28 -8.14 1.07
N VAL A 60 -3.06 -8.41 -0.22
CA VAL A 60 -4.09 -8.77 -1.19
C VAL A 60 -3.96 -10.25 -1.51
N ALA A 61 -4.98 -11.03 -1.16
CA ALA A 61 -4.99 -12.47 -1.40
C ALA A 61 -5.07 -12.79 -2.91
N PRO A 62 -4.63 -13.99 -3.33
CA PRO A 62 -4.64 -14.37 -4.75
C PRO A 62 -6.02 -14.32 -5.42
N ASP A 63 -7.07 -14.57 -4.66
CA ASP A 63 -8.46 -14.59 -5.09
C ASP A 63 -9.24 -13.32 -4.75
N GLN A 64 -8.57 -12.31 -4.19
CA GLN A 64 -9.15 -11.05 -3.75
C GLN A 64 -8.78 -9.93 -4.71
N SER A 65 -9.74 -9.06 -5.05
CA SER A 65 -9.44 -7.85 -5.81
C SER A 65 -8.73 -6.81 -4.94
N LEU A 66 -7.94 -5.94 -5.56
CA LEU A 66 -7.31 -4.83 -4.86
C LEU A 66 -8.36 -3.87 -4.26
N SER A 67 -9.46 -3.61 -4.97
CA SER A 67 -10.55 -2.76 -4.47
C SER A 67 -11.19 -3.33 -3.21
N ASP A 68 -11.40 -4.65 -3.16
CA ASP A 68 -11.95 -5.30 -1.97
C ASP A 68 -10.99 -5.25 -0.78
N ALA A 69 -9.71 -5.52 -1.02
CA ALA A 69 -8.69 -5.45 0.02
C ALA A 69 -8.56 -4.04 0.61
N LEU A 70 -8.56 -3.01 -0.23
CA LEU A 70 -8.51 -1.62 0.20
C LEU A 70 -9.75 -1.24 1.01
N THR A 71 -10.92 -1.62 0.55
CA THR A 71 -12.19 -1.33 1.24
C THR A 71 -12.22 -2.01 2.62
N GLN A 72 -11.81 -3.26 2.73
CA GLN A 72 -11.72 -3.98 4.00
C GLN A 72 -10.71 -3.34 4.97
N ALA A 73 -9.67 -2.73 4.45
CA ALA A 73 -8.64 -2.05 5.25
C ALA A 73 -9.05 -0.62 5.67
N GLY A 74 -10.24 -0.16 5.32
CA GLY A 74 -10.72 1.18 5.65
C GLY A 74 -10.36 2.24 4.60
N VAL A 75 -9.92 1.83 3.41
CA VAL A 75 -9.63 2.72 2.27
C VAL A 75 -10.65 2.44 1.18
N PRO A 76 -11.82 3.09 1.21
CA PRO A 76 -12.89 2.80 0.26
C PRO A 76 -12.50 3.25 -1.15
N ILE A 77 -12.74 2.36 -2.11
CA ILE A 77 -12.54 2.63 -3.54
C ILE A 77 -13.88 2.53 -4.23
N ALA A 78 -14.21 3.56 -5.00
CA ALA A 78 -15.43 3.55 -5.81
C ALA A 78 -15.36 2.45 -6.87
N THR A 79 -16.39 1.64 -6.96
CA THR A 79 -16.52 0.57 -7.97
C THR A 79 -17.91 0.63 -8.61
N SER A 80 -18.01 0.14 -9.84
CA SER A 80 -19.28 0.06 -10.55
C SER A 80 -19.39 -1.26 -11.33
N CYS A 81 -18.73 -1.37 -12.49
CA CYS A 81 -18.84 -2.57 -13.31
C CYS A 81 -18.10 -3.79 -12.74
N VAL A 82 -17.06 -3.59 -11.96
CA VAL A 82 -16.16 -4.61 -11.39
C VAL A 82 -15.55 -5.54 -12.45
N SER A 83 -15.40 -5.03 -13.69
CA SER A 83 -14.97 -5.82 -14.85
C SER A 83 -13.90 -5.14 -15.71
N GLY A 84 -13.37 -4.00 -15.25
CA GLY A 84 -12.34 -3.26 -15.98
C GLY A 84 -12.85 -2.47 -17.18
N LEU A 85 -14.13 -2.11 -17.22
CA LEU A 85 -14.79 -1.46 -18.35
C LEU A 85 -15.22 -0.01 -18.12
N CYS A 86 -15.53 0.39 -16.88
CA CYS A 86 -16.12 1.71 -16.62
C CYS A 86 -15.11 2.75 -16.10
N GLY A 87 -13.99 2.33 -15.54
CA GLY A 87 -12.96 3.22 -14.97
C GLY A 87 -13.31 3.84 -13.62
N THR A 88 -14.42 3.49 -12.99
CA THR A 88 -14.83 4.04 -11.70
C THR A 88 -13.83 3.71 -10.59
N CYS A 89 -13.20 2.53 -10.64
CA CYS A 89 -12.19 2.08 -9.68
C CYS A 89 -10.75 2.47 -10.06
N ARG A 90 -10.58 3.41 -10.96
CA ARG A 90 -9.27 3.89 -11.40
C ARG A 90 -8.56 4.62 -10.26
N ILE A 91 -7.33 4.21 -9.98
CA ILE A 91 -6.44 4.83 -9.00
C ILE A 91 -5.04 4.96 -9.57
N ASN A 92 -4.26 5.91 -9.03
CA ASN A 92 -2.87 6.09 -9.42
C ASN A 92 -1.96 5.23 -8.55
N TYR A 93 -0.82 4.84 -9.09
CA TYR A 93 0.24 4.17 -8.34
C TYR A 93 1.59 4.82 -8.62
N LEU A 94 2.52 4.71 -7.67
CA LEU A 94 3.83 5.34 -7.73
C LEU A 94 4.94 4.35 -8.05
N GLN A 95 4.84 3.12 -7.56
CA GLN A 95 5.83 2.06 -7.76
C GLN A 95 5.15 0.70 -7.81
N GLY A 96 5.76 -0.20 -8.53
CA GLY A 96 5.32 -1.59 -8.65
C GLY A 96 5.15 -2.02 -10.10
N ASP A 97 5.12 -3.33 -10.30
CA ASP A 97 4.89 -3.95 -11.60
C ASP A 97 3.43 -4.42 -11.65
N VAL A 98 2.62 -3.72 -12.43
CA VAL A 98 1.17 -3.95 -12.51
C VAL A 98 0.84 -4.86 -13.67
N ASP A 99 0.05 -5.89 -13.39
CA ASP A 99 -0.63 -6.70 -14.39
C ASP A 99 -1.99 -6.07 -14.68
N HIS A 100 -2.04 -5.28 -15.77
CA HIS A 100 -3.25 -4.59 -16.19
C HIS A 100 -4.21 -5.57 -16.87
N GLN A 101 -5.41 -5.70 -16.31
CA GLN A 101 -6.46 -6.59 -16.83
C GLN A 101 -7.72 -5.81 -17.23
N ASP A 102 -7.61 -4.50 -17.33
CA ASP A 102 -8.67 -3.64 -17.83
C ASP A 102 -8.64 -3.53 -19.35
N TYR A 103 -9.71 -2.95 -19.91
CA TYR A 103 -9.88 -2.75 -21.36
C TYR A 103 -9.93 -1.29 -21.77
N ILE A 104 -9.67 -0.36 -20.84
CA ILE A 104 -9.95 1.07 -21.05
C ILE A 104 -8.72 1.98 -20.95
N LEU A 105 -7.66 1.56 -20.25
CA LEU A 105 -6.47 2.39 -20.07
C LEU A 105 -5.55 2.32 -21.30
N SER A 106 -5.10 3.49 -21.75
CA SER A 106 -4.05 3.57 -22.77
C SER A 106 -2.68 3.15 -22.17
N PRO A 107 -1.67 2.81 -23.01
CA PRO A 107 -0.33 2.51 -22.51
C PRO A 107 0.28 3.62 -21.64
N ASP A 108 0.02 4.89 -21.95
CA ASP A 108 0.47 6.02 -21.15
C ASP A 108 -0.21 6.04 -19.76
N GLU A 109 -1.52 5.80 -19.72
CA GLU A 109 -2.28 5.70 -18.47
C GLU A 109 -1.83 4.52 -17.63
N GLN A 110 -1.53 3.39 -18.23
CA GLN A 110 -1.03 2.20 -17.53
C GLN A 110 0.31 2.42 -16.84
N SER A 111 1.08 3.41 -17.26
CA SER A 111 2.36 3.75 -16.60
C SER A 111 2.18 4.37 -15.20
N HIS A 112 1.00 4.88 -14.86
CA HIS A 112 0.73 5.57 -13.59
C HIS A 112 -0.65 5.30 -12.99
N CYS A 113 -1.53 4.62 -13.71
CA CYS A 113 -2.90 4.30 -13.28
C CYS A 113 -3.19 2.81 -13.42
N LEU A 114 -4.10 2.33 -12.60
CA LEU A 114 -4.65 0.98 -12.70
C LEU A 114 -6.14 0.99 -12.31
N THR A 115 -6.84 -0.08 -12.66
CA THR A 115 -8.21 -0.31 -12.22
C THR A 115 -8.21 -1.33 -11.09
N ALA A 116 -8.59 -0.90 -9.90
CA ALA A 116 -8.45 -1.70 -8.67
C ALA A 116 -9.36 -2.94 -8.63
N CYS A 117 -10.40 -2.98 -9.47
CA CYS A 117 -11.32 -4.13 -9.49
C CYS A 117 -10.75 -5.37 -10.20
N VAL A 118 -9.85 -5.21 -11.16
CA VAL A 118 -9.33 -6.32 -11.98
C VAL A 118 -7.81 -6.38 -12.06
N SER A 119 -7.12 -5.25 -11.99
CA SER A 119 -5.65 -5.22 -12.09
C SER A 119 -4.98 -5.67 -10.79
N ARG A 120 -3.80 -6.27 -10.93
CA ARG A 120 -3.02 -6.83 -9.81
C ARG A 120 -1.56 -6.43 -9.95
N ALA A 121 -0.81 -6.56 -8.86
CA ALA A 121 0.65 -6.53 -8.94
C ALA A 121 1.15 -7.91 -9.37
N ARG A 122 2.16 -7.92 -10.24
CA ARG A 122 2.80 -9.18 -10.69
C ARG A 122 3.64 -9.80 -9.59
N SER A 123 4.26 -8.96 -8.77
CA SER A 123 5.09 -9.41 -7.65
C SER A 123 5.35 -8.28 -6.67
N GLY A 124 5.66 -8.63 -5.43
CA GLY A 124 6.20 -7.70 -4.45
C GLY A 124 5.19 -6.69 -3.92
N VAL A 125 5.62 -5.45 -3.85
CA VAL A 125 4.86 -4.34 -3.26
C VAL A 125 4.42 -3.36 -4.34
N LEU A 126 3.15 -3.02 -4.33
CA LEU A 126 2.54 -1.99 -5.17
C LEU A 126 2.28 -0.75 -4.31
N VAL A 127 2.97 0.35 -4.59
CA VAL A 127 2.78 1.61 -3.87
C VAL A 127 1.71 2.44 -4.57
N LEU A 128 0.63 2.71 -3.86
CA LEU A 128 -0.53 3.44 -4.37
C LEU A 128 -0.43 4.93 -3.98
N ASP A 129 -0.83 5.79 -4.90
CA ASP A 129 -0.93 7.24 -4.67
C ASP A 129 -2.29 7.55 -4.02
N LEU A 130 -2.42 7.12 -2.77
CA LEU A 130 -3.61 7.31 -1.95
C LEU A 130 -3.28 7.93 -0.60
#